data_0827ddfe26936d739caa99cac8703ef9
#
_entry.id   0827ddfe26936d739caa99cac8703ef9
#
_cell.length_a   1.000
_cell.length_b   1.000
_cell.length_c   1.000
_cell.angle_alpha   90.00
_cell.angle_beta   90.00
_cell.angle_gamma   90.00
#
_symmetry.space_group_name_H-M   'P 1'
#
loop_
_entity.id
_entity.type
_entity.pdbx_description
1 polymer ?
#
loop_
_entity_poly.entity_id
_entity_poly.type
_entity_poly.pdbx_seq_one_letter_code
_entity_poly.pdbx_strand_id
1 'polypeptide(L)'
;MRIGLLTEGGYPYVSGDARLWCDRLVRGLAQHEFDVYALSRSEHQEDEGWTPLSPNVRRVRTASLWMAGDDGAILGRRARRRFTEHFGELAAVLCGASGSVPVTGGASTSGENSQAGGAPTPEADRFGNALYGLAELAREEGGLAGALRSEAAVRALERACRAPGAHRAAREARVPDLLAVAAYLERALRPLSLDWYEDDGLGAVDLCHAASGGPAALPGLLARHFTGVPLLVTEYGVRLRTHYLTAPDAPPAVRSLLAAFHGGLAAEAYGKAEVVTAGNTHARRWQERCGADREKLRTVYPGMDARPFAEVGESVECADPDALVWIGRVEPAKDLVSLLHAFAEVRKQEPKARLRIVGAPAGTEGAAYLAHCRALAAQLFPDEAEGPHAAGHNPVSFEEVGGPELPVPADAYASGAVTVLSSVVEGFPISLVEAMLCGRATVSTDVGAVVEVIGGTGLVVPPRNPRALAEACVALLRDPERRERLGAAARARALELFTVEQNIEAFHSIYLEIVSRAPVRRVVLDAAGEPLPFAVPAEARVPVRWAAPAPGLAARGGPGWAGGGPVRATTPVTAPERAR
;
A
#
# COMPACT_ATOMS: atom_id res chain seq x y z
N MET A 1 3.27 19.20 -12.48
CA MET A 1 4.36 18.76 -11.61
C MET A 1 4.91 17.45 -12.13
N ARG A 2 6.19 17.21 -11.91
CA ARG A 2 6.86 15.96 -12.29
C ARG A 2 7.04 15.09 -11.04
N ILE A 3 6.44 13.92 -11.03
CA ILE A 3 6.40 13.02 -9.88
C ILE A 3 7.25 11.77 -10.17
N GLY A 4 8.19 11.45 -9.29
CA GLY A 4 8.92 10.18 -9.32
C GLY A 4 8.13 9.11 -8.56
N LEU A 5 7.45 8.20 -9.26
CA LEU A 5 6.70 7.10 -8.65
C LEU A 5 7.61 5.89 -8.46
N LEU A 6 7.80 5.48 -7.19
CA LEU A 6 8.70 4.40 -6.79
C LEU A 6 7.90 3.17 -6.40
N THR A 7 8.09 2.06 -7.09
CA THR A 7 7.32 0.83 -6.90
C THR A 7 8.19 -0.40 -6.70
N GLU A 8 7.63 -1.44 -6.09
CA GLU A 8 8.30 -2.74 -5.89
C GLU A 8 7.34 -3.88 -6.13
N GLY A 9 7.62 -4.71 -7.12
CA GLY A 9 6.83 -5.89 -7.42
C GLY A 9 5.39 -5.59 -7.86
N GLY A 10 5.15 -4.43 -8.48
CA GLY A 10 3.84 -4.01 -8.94
C GLY A 10 3.94 -3.17 -10.21
N TYR A 11 3.23 -2.03 -10.29
CA TYR A 11 3.25 -1.15 -11.45
C TYR A 11 4.69 -0.78 -11.88
N PRO A 12 5.04 -0.79 -13.18
CA PRO A 12 4.17 -0.95 -14.35
C PRO A 12 3.93 -2.39 -14.81
N TYR A 13 4.44 -3.41 -14.10
CA TYR A 13 4.31 -4.82 -14.49
C TYR A 13 2.85 -5.27 -14.48
N VAL A 14 2.55 -6.33 -15.25
CA VAL A 14 1.20 -6.90 -15.39
C VAL A 14 0.70 -7.49 -14.06
N SER A 15 1.60 -8.04 -13.24
CA SER A 15 1.29 -8.63 -11.94
C SER A 15 1.75 -7.76 -10.76
N GLY A 16 1.21 -8.02 -9.57
CA GLY A 16 1.63 -7.42 -8.31
C GLY A 16 0.58 -6.60 -7.57
N ASP A 17 0.74 -6.51 -6.25
CA ASP A 17 -0.29 -6.03 -5.32
C ASP A 17 -0.68 -4.55 -5.51
N ALA A 18 0.27 -3.67 -5.70
CA ALA A 18 0.01 -2.22 -5.82
C ALA A 18 -0.31 -1.76 -7.27
N ARG A 19 -0.32 -2.68 -8.24
CA ARG A 19 -0.43 -2.36 -9.66
C ARG A 19 -1.68 -1.54 -10.00
N LEU A 20 -2.85 -2.05 -9.65
CA LEU A 20 -4.13 -1.42 -9.99
C LEU A 20 -4.28 -0.03 -9.36
N TRP A 21 -3.83 0.11 -8.14
CA TRP A 21 -3.86 1.40 -7.46
C TRP A 21 -2.92 2.41 -8.12
N CYS A 22 -1.67 2.04 -8.41
CA CYS A 22 -0.72 2.91 -9.09
C CYS A 22 -1.21 3.32 -10.49
N ASP A 23 -1.76 2.38 -11.27
CA ASP A 23 -2.30 2.68 -12.59
C ASP A 23 -3.47 3.67 -12.52
N ARG A 24 -4.41 3.47 -11.57
CA ARG A 24 -5.51 4.40 -11.32
C ARG A 24 -5.02 5.79 -10.89
N LEU A 25 -4.05 5.84 -10.00
CA LEU A 25 -3.45 7.09 -9.53
C LEU A 25 -2.82 7.86 -10.69
N VAL A 26 -1.99 7.21 -11.50
CA VAL A 26 -1.31 7.82 -12.65
C VAL A 26 -2.32 8.32 -13.68
N ARG A 27 -3.31 7.50 -14.05
CA ARG A 27 -4.36 7.89 -15.01
C ARG A 27 -5.26 9.01 -14.49
N GLY A 28 -5.60 8.95 -13.20
CA GLY A 28 -6.47 9.94 -12.57
C GLY A 28 -5.82 11.31 -12.40
N LEU A 29 -4.49 11.35 -12.27
CA LEU A 29 -3.70 12.58 -12.16
C LEU A 29 -3.07 12.99 -13.50
N ALA A 30 -3.87 13.00 -14.58
CA ALA A 30 -3.41 13.29 -15.94
C ALA A 30 -2.79 14.69 -16.11
N GLN A 31 -3.03 15.62 -15.17
CA GLN A 31 -2.42 16.95 -15.14
C GLN A 31 -0.97 16.95 -14.62
N HIS A 32 -0.45 15.81 -14.16
CA HIS A 32 0.92 15.62 -13.69
C HIS A 32 1.68 14.68 -14.62
N GLU A 33 2.99 14.88 -14.72
CA GLU A 33 3.90 13.97 -15.41
C GLU A 33 4.50 12.97 -14.40
N PHE A 34 4.58 11.71 -14.78
CA PHE A 34 5.16 10.65 -13.95
C PHE A 34 6.41 10.08 -14.58
N ASP A 35 7.48 10.01 -13.78
CA ASP A 35 8.63 9.16 -14.03
C ASP A 35 8.51 7.93 -13.10
N VAL A 36 8.38 6.74 -13.68
CA VAL A 36 8.19 5.49 -12.92
C VAL A 36 9.54 4.81 -12.71
N TYR A 37 9.84 4.44 -11.48
CA TYR A 37 11.03 3.72 -11.06
C TYR A 37 10.60 2.43 -10.37
N ALA A 38 10.75 1.31 -11.04
CA ALA A 38 10.16 0.04 -10.61
C ALA A 38 11.22 -1.01 -10.30
N LEU A 39 11.12 -1.59 -9.11
CA LEU A 39 11.92 -2.72 -8.67
C LEU A 39 11.15 -4.02 -8.91
N SER A 40 11.67 -4.91 -9.78
CA SER A 40 11.08 -6.23 -10.03
C SER A 40 11.49 -7.24 -8.95
N ARG A 41 10.62 -8.19 -8.65
CA ARG A 41 10.85 -9.22 -7.62
C ARG A 41 11.26 -10.58 -8.20
N SER A 42 11.01 -10.82 -9.47
CA SER A 42 11.32 -12.09 -10.15
C SER A 42 11.49 -11.91 -11.66
N GLU A 43 12.18 -12.85 -12.28
CA GLU A 43 12.31 -12.97 -13.74
C GLU A 43 10.92 -13.10 -14.40
N HIS A 44 10.08 -13.98 -13.86
CA HIS A 44 8.72 -14.16 -14.34
C HIS A 44 7.93 -12.85 -14.42
N GLN A 45 8.07 -11.96 -13.44
CA GLN A 45 7.40 -10.65 -13.46
C GLN A 45 7.92 -9.76 -14.60
N GLU A 46 9.21 -9.82 -14.90
CA GLU A 46 9.80 -9.10 -16.03
C GLU A 46 9.33 -9.68 -17.37
N ASP A 47 9.26 -11.01 -17.48
CA ASP A 47 8.81 -11.73 -18.68
C ASP A 47 7.33 -11.48 -19.01
N GLU A 48 6.47 -11.33 -18.02
CA GLU A 48 5.06 -10.95 -18.21
C GLU A 48 4.89 -9.55 -18.83
N GLY A 49 5.92 -8.71 -18.75
CA GLY A 49 5.94 -7.38 -19.35
C GLY A 49 5.12 -6.33 -18.56
N TRP A 50 4.80 -5.23 -19.26
CA TRP A 50 4.14 -4.08 -18.67
C TRP A 50 2.67 -3.95 -19.10
N THR A 51 1.86 -3.36 -18.23
CA THR A 51 0.52 -2.89 -18.60
C THR A 51 0.62 -1.70 -19.56
N PRO A 52 -0.42 -1.44 -20.40
CA PRO A 52 -0.47 -0.25 -21.23
C PRO A 52 -0.34 1.01 -20.37
N LEU A 53 0.74 1.78 -20.58
CA LEU A 53 1.04 2.97 -19.80
C LEU A 53 0.13 4.13 -20.18
N SER A 54 -0.16 4.98 -19.21
CA SER A 54 -0.87 6.24 -19.43
C SER A 54 0.02 7.26 -20.18
N PRO A 55 -0.54 8.12 -21.03
CA PRO A 55 0.23 9.13 -21.80
C PRO A 55 1.04 10.11 -20.95
N ASN A 56 0.68 10.30 -19.68
CA ASN A 56 1.39 11.16 -18.76
C ASN A 56 2.57 10.46 -18.04
N VAL A 57 2.85 9.20 -18.37
CA VAL A 57 4.10 8.53 -17.99
C VAL A 57 5.17 8.91 -18.99
N ARG A 58 6.13 9.71 -18.54
CA ARG A 58 7.21 10.24 -19.39
C ARG A 58 8.35 9.27 -19.53
N ARG A 59 8.70 8.56 -18.45
CA ARG A 59 9.84 7.66 -18.37
C ARG A 59 9.52 6.47 -17.46
N VAL A 60 10.13 5.33 -17.79
CA VAL A 60 10.18 4.16 -16.90
C VAL A 60 11.64 3.71 -16.78
N ARG A 61 12.12 3.55 -15.57
CA ARG A 61 13.39 2.89 -15.24
C ARG A 61 13.09 1.67 -14.36
N THR A 62 13.73 0.55 -14.65
CA THR A 62 13.55 -0.69 -13.90
C THR A 62 14.87 -1.22 -13.36
N ALA A 63 14.83 -1.91 -12.24
CA ALA A 63 15.95 -2.68 -11.72
C ALA A 63 15.45 -3.93 -11.00
N SER A 64 16.20 -5.02 -11.10
CA SER A 64 15.80 -6.28 -10.48
C SER A 64 16.31 -6.42 -9.04
N LEU A 65 15.43 -6.89 -8.14
CA LEU A 65 15.81 -7.31 -6.78
C LEU A 65 16.19 -8.79 -6.73
N TRP A 66 15.81 -9.61 -7.72
CA TRP A 66 16.04 -11.04 -7.75
C TRP A 66 17.40 -11.42 -8.37
N MET A 67 17.89 -10.63 -9.31
CA MET A 67 19.20 -10.78 -9.91
C MET A 67 20.07 -9.58 -9.60
N ALA A 68 21.29 -9.79 -9.12
CA ALA A 68 22.23 -8.71 -8.89
C ALA A 68 22.88 -8.32 -10.22
N GLY A 69 22.74 -7.07 -10.61
CA GLY A 69 23.67 -6.46 -11.55
C GLY A 69 25.04 -6.44 -10.90
N ASP A 70 26.06 -6.94 -11.58
CA ASP A 70 27.45 -6.79 -11.17
C ASP A 70 28.03 -5.60 -11.95
N ASP A 71 28.39 -4.55 -11.24
CA ASP A 71 29.08 -3.39 -11.83
C ASP A 71 30.57 -3.68 -12.10
N GLY A 72 31.03 -4.92 -11.78
CA GLY A 72 32.40 -5.36 -11.95
C GLY A 72 33.41 -4.63 -11.05
N ALA A 73 32.96 -3.69 -10.22
CA ALA A 73 33.84 -2.92 -9.37
C ALA A 73 34.27 -3.74 -8.13
N ILE A 74 35.56 -3.76 -7.87
CA ILE A 74 36.14 -4.43 -6.70
C ILE A 74 36.58 -3.36 -5.71
N LEU A 75 35.98 -3.36 -4.51
CA LEU A 75 36.34 -2.42 -3.46
C LEU A 75 37.83 -2.52 -3.11
N GLY A 76 38.54 -1.38 -3.14
CA GLY A 76 39.90 -1.23 -2.62
C GLY A 76 39.96 -1.40 -1.10
N ARG A 77 41.17 -1.43 -0.53
CA ARG A 77 41.36 -1.65 0.94
C ARG A 77 40.60 -0.60 1.78
N ARG A 78 40.64 0.68 1.39
CA ARG A 78 39.97 1.78 2.10
C ARG A 78 38.46 1.64 2.02
N ALA A 79 37.92 1.37 0.85
CA ALA A 79 36.52 1.16 0.60
C ALA A 79 35.97 -0.06 1.35
N ARG A 80 36.72 -1.18 1.39
CA ARG A 80 36.35 -2.36 2.21
C ARG A 80 36.29 -2.04 3.71
N ARG A 81 37.18 -1.18 4.22
CA ARG A 81 37.11 -0.74 5.61
C ARG A 81 35.83 0.07 5.87
N ARG A 82 35.51 1.05 5.01
CA ARG A 82 34.29 1.84 5.09
C ARG A 82 33.03 0.93 5.01
N PHE A 83 33.03 -0.02 4.09
CA PHE A 83 31.95 -1.01 3.99
C PHE A 83 31.79 -1.79 5.31
N THR A 84 32.88 -2.30 5.87
CA THR A 84 32.85 -3.07 7.13
C THR A 84 32.37 -2.21 8.31
N GLU A 85 32.68 -0.94 8.31
CA GLU A 85 32.24 0.03 9.32
C GLU A 85 30.71 0.28 9.19
N HIS A 86 30.23 0.73 8.03
CA HIS A 86 28.81 1.05 7.83
C HIS A 86 27.92 -0.20 7.89
N PHE A 87 28.29 -1.28 7.23
CA PHE A 87 27.50 -2.52 7.28
C PHE A 87 27.57 -3.18 8.67
N GLY A 88 28.72 -3.07 9.35
CA GLY A 88 28.88 -3.53 10.73
C GLY A 88 28.00 -2.75 11.71
N GLU A 89 27.86 -1.44 11.51
CA GLU A 89 26.97 -0.59 12.30
C GLU A 89 25.47 -0.94 12.03
N LEU A 90 25.12 -1.13 10.75
CA LEU A 90 23.78 -1.62 10.39
C LEU A 90 23.47 -2.96 11.09
N ALA A 91 24.40 -3.93 10.98
CA ALA A 91 24.25 -5.23 11.63
C ALA A 91 24.13 -5.13 13.15
N ALA A 92 24.90 -4.22 13.78
CA ALA A 92 24.85 -3.97 15.22
C ALA A 92 23.47 -3.42 15.65
N VAL A 93 22.90 -2.49 14.87
CA VAL A 93 21.55 -1.97 15.11
C VAL A 93 20.50 -3.08 14.99
N LEU A 94 20.60 -3.95 13.97
CA LEU A 94 19.67 -5.07 13.80
C LEU A 94 19.72 -6.09 14.95
N CYS A 95 20.90 -6.29 15.53
CA CYS A 95 21.11 -7.22 16.63
C CYS A 95 20.83 -6.62 18.01
N GLY A 96 21.11 -5.33 18.18
CA GLY A 96 21.00 -4.62 19.46
C GLY A 96 19.69 -3.87 19.63
N ALA A 97 18.88 -3.76 18.56
CA ALA A 97 17.57 -3.18 18.65
C ALA A 97 16.71 -3.99 19.63
N SER A 98 16.84 -3.66 20.90
CA SER A 98 15.79 -3.75 21.90
C SER A 98 14.70 -2.74 21.52
N GLY A 99 14.33 -2.72 20.26
CA GLY A 99 13.07 -2.22 19.78
C GLY A 99 12.04 -3.16 20.35
N SER A 100 11.79 -3.05 21.65
CA SER A 100 10.59 -3.51 22.27
C SER A 100 9.44 -2.74 21.59
N VAL A 101 8.97 -3.27 20.46
CA VAL A 101 7.55 -3.18 20.16
C VAL A 101 6.92 -3.96 21.31
N PRO A 102 6.34 -3.31 22.34
CA PRO A 102 5.72 -4.04 23.42
C PRO A 102 4.56 -4.82 22.83
N VAL A 103 4.72 -6.12 22.69
CA VAL A 103 3.60 -7.05 22.60
C VAL A 103 3.00 -7.08 24.01
N THR A 104 2.28 -6.02 24.36
CA THR A 104 1.44 -6.01 25.54
C THR A 104 0.11 -6.66 25.20
N GLY A 105 0.12 -8.02 25.32
CA GLY A 105 -1.03 -8.69 25.85
C GLY A 105 -0.86 -8.67 27.37
N GLY A 106 -1.66 -7.86 28.08
CA GLY A 106 -1.67 -7.82 29.53
C GLY A 106 -2.14 -6.46 30.03
N ALA A 107 -3.36 -6.41 30.50
CA ALA A 107 -3.91 -5.26 31.18
C ALA A 107 -3.08 -4.89 32.41
N SER A 108 -2.61 -3.65 32.52
CA SER A 108 -2.35 -2.99 33.78
C SER A 108 -2.53 -1.49 33.61
N THR A 109 -3.48 -1.04 34.39
CA THR A 109 -3.82 0.35 34.68
C THR A 109 -2.69 1.05 35.40
N SER A 110 -2.18 2.15 34.82
CA SER A 110 -1.81 3.37 35.56
C SER A 110 -1.42 4.45 34.55
N GLY A 111 -2.08 5.59 34.67
CA GLY A 111 -1.87 6.73 33.78
C GLY A 111 -0.55 7.40 34.06
N GLU A 112 0.06 7.84 32.96
CA GLU A 112 0.85 9.08 32.95
C GLU A 112 0.89 9.62 31.53
N ASN A 113 0.45 10.85 31.43
CA ASN A 113 0.45 11.69 30.23
C ASN A 113 1.91 11.96 29.81
N SER A 114 2.37 11.35 28.73
CA SER A 114 3.59 11.79 28.06
C SER A 114 3.21 12.32 26.68
N GLN A 115 3.26 13.63 26.55
CA GLN A 115 3.34 14.36 25.29
C GLN A 115 4.62 13.89 24.58
N ALA A 116 4.47 13.07 23.55
CA ALA A 116 5.57 12.60 22.72
C ALA A 116 5.42 13.16 21.29
N GLY A 117 5.89 14.38 21.09
CA GLY A 117 6.53 14.77 19.85
C GLY A 117 7.90 14.09 19.85
N GLY A 118 8.02 12.90 19.25
CA GLY A 118 9.21 12.09 19.40
C GLY A 118 10.39 12.65 18.62
N ALA A 119 11.41 13.14 19.31
CA ALA A 119 12.75 13.23 18.75
C ALA A 119 13.18 11.82 18.28
N PRO A 120 13.93 11.72 17.14
CA PRO A 120 14.40 10.44 16.64
C PRO A 120 15.21 9.73 17.74
N THR A 121 14.99 8.42 17.88
CA THR A 121 15.75 7.63 18.85
C THR A 121 17.20 7.50 18.36
N PRO A 122 18.21 7.46 19.25
CA PRO A 122 19.61 7.27 18.85
C PRO A 122 19.85 6.06 17.93
N GLU A 123 18.99 5.05 18.01
CA GLU A 123 19.06 3.83 17.18
C GLU A 123 18.54 4.08 15.75
N ALA A 124 17.49 4.90 15.56
CA ALA A 124 17.01 5.30 14.25
C ALA A 124 18.05 6.12 13.48
N ASP A 125 18.72 7.05 14.16
CA ASP A 125 19.81 7.83 13.57
C ASP A 125 21.00 6.94 13.17
N ARG A 126 21.35 5.92 13.98
CA ARG A 126 22.40 4.95 13.64
C ARG A 126 22.04 4.11 12.41
N PHE A 127 20.79 3.65 12.30
CA PHE A 127 20.30 2.93 11.12
C PHE A 127 20.40 3.79 9.85
N GLY A 128 19.88 5.01 9.90
CA GLY A 128 19.94 5.96 8.79
C GLY A 128 21.37 6.29 8.37
N ASN A 129 22.26 6.60 9.33
CA ASN A 129 23.67 6.90 9.07
C ASN A 129 24.40 5.72 8.41
N ALA A 130 24.14 4.50 8.87
CA ALA A 130 24.71 3.30 8.25
C ALA A 130 24.20 3.09 6.82
N LEU A 131 22.92 3.33 6.58
CA LEU A 131 22.29 3.22 5.27
C LEU A 131 22.88 4.22 4.28
N TYR A 132 22.95 5.51 4.66
CA TYR A 132 23.51 6.56 3.79
C TYR A 132 25.02 6.40 3.59
N GLY A 133 25.76 5.95 4.62
CA GLY A 133 27.18 5.64 4.45
C GLY A 133 27.46 4.52 3.45
N LEU A 134 26.58 3.51 3.35
CA LEU A 134 26.62 2.50 2.30
C LEU A 134 26.27 3.08 0.92
N ALA A 135 25.31 3.99 0.85
CA ALA A 135 24.92 4.65 -0.40
C ALA A 135 26.02 5.58 -0.93
N GLU A 136 26.64 6.36 -0.05
CA GLU A 136 27.79 7.21 -0.38
C GLU A 136 28.97 6.37 -0.88
N LEU A 137 29.24 5.24 -0.21
CA LEU A 137 30.25 4.29 -0.68
C LEU A 137 29.95 3.76 -2.09
N ALA A 138 28.68 3.38 -2.35
CA ALA A 138 28.25 2.91 -3.66
C ALA A 138 28.41 3.99 -4.74
N ARG A 139 28.10 5.25 -4.42
CA ARG A 139 28.22 6.39 -5.32
C ARG A 139 29.68 6.70 -5.66
N GLU A 140 30.57 6.64 -4.68
CA GLU A 140 31.97 7.03 -4.84
C GLU A 140 32.84 5.94 -5.45
N GLU A 141 32.61 4.68 -5.09
CA GLU A 141 33.52 3.56 -5.36
C GLU A 141 32.88 2.43 -6.21
N GLY A 142 31.53 2.38 -6.30
CA GLY A 142 30.84 1.21 -6.86
C GLY A 142 30.95 -0.03 -5.97
N GLY A 143 30.71 -1.22 -6.53
CA GLY A 143 31.01 -2.52 -5.91
C GLY A 143 30.19 -2.90 -4.68
N LEU A 144 29.14 -2.15 -4.30
CA LEU A 144 28.36 -2.42 -3.10
C LEU A 144 27.64 -3.76 -3.18
N ALA A 145 27.06 -4.12 -4.33
CA ALA A 145 26.36 -5.40 -4.51
C ALA A 145 27.30 -6.60 -4.26
N GLY A 146 28.53 -6.54 -4.78
CA GLY A 146 29.57 -7.54 -4.54
C GLY A 146 30.00 -7.59 -3.07
N ALA A 147 30.13 -6.42 -2.42
CA ALA A 147 30.50 -6.34 -1.00
C ALA A 147 29.40 -6.94 -0.09
N LEU A 148 28.14 -6.69 -0.37
CA LEU A 148 27.01 -7.25 0.40
C LEU A 148 26.93 -8.79 0.28
N ARG A 149 27.38 -9.37 -0.84
CA ARG A 149 27.48 -10.83 -1.04
C ARG A 149 28.76 -11.44 -0.47
N SER A 150 29.69 -10.62 -0.02
CA SER A 150 31.00 -11.08 0.43
C SER A 150 30.95 -11.77 1.80
N GLU A 151 31.97 -12.60 2.06
CA GLU A 151 32.20 -13.19 3.38
C GLU A 151 32.32 -12.12 4.48
N ALA A 152 32.80 -10.92 4.13
CA ALA A 152 32.94 -9.81 5.08
C ALA A 152 31.57 -9.36 5.62
N ALA A 153 30.52 -9.37 4.81
CA ALA A 153 29.16 -9.07 5.24
C ALA A 153 28.64 -10.11 6.23
N VAL A 154 28.80 -11.40 5.91
CA VAL A 154 28.39 -12.51 6.81
C VAL A 154 29.15 -12.45 8.13
N ARG A 155 30.45 -12.21 8.09
CA ARG A 155 31.27 -12.04 9.31
C ARG A 155 30.90 -10.80 10.13
N ALA A 156 30.45 -9.73 9.49
CA ALA A 156 29.95 -8.54 10.20
C ALA A 156 28.64 -8.86 10.95
N LEU A 157 27.70 -9.55 10.30
CA LEU A 157 26.49 -10.06 10.96
C LEU A 157 26.79 -11.01 12.10
N GLU A 158 27.70 -11.96 11.91
CA GLU A 158 28.12 -12.91 12.94
C GLU A 158 28.69 -12.18 14.18
N ARG A 159 29.59 -11.23 13.97
CA ARG A 159 30.15 -10.42 15.06
C ARG A 159 29.09 -9.63 15.80
N ALA A 160 28.15 -9.01 15.07
CA ALA A 160 27.06 -8.27 15.67
C ALA A 160 26.12 -9.17 16.49
N CYS A 161 25.79 -10.36 16.00
CA CYS A 161 24.98 -11.33 16.72
C CYS A 161 25.65 -11.83 18.02
N ARG A 162 26.97 -11.90 18.05
CA ARG A 162 27.75 -12.33 19.23
C ARG A 162 28.16 -11.19 20.15
N ALA A 163 27.86 -9.94 19.80
CA ALA A 163 28.23 -8.78 20.62
C ALA A 163 27.50 -8.79 21.99
N PRO A 164 28.08 -8.22 23.06
CA PRO A 164 27.51 -8.14 24.41
C PRO A 164 26.21 -7.38 24.33
N GLY A 165 25.48 -6.96 23.87
CA GLY A 165 24.19 -6.25 23.80
C GLY A 165 23.19 -6.88 22.81
N ALA A 166 23.61 -7.89 22.06
CA ALA A 166 22.73 -8.54 21.09
C ALA A 166 21.57 -9.23 21.79
N HIS A 167 20.36 -9.07 21.22
CA HIS A 167 19.17 -9.73 21.77
C HIS A 167 19.27 -11.27 21.66
N ARG A 168 18.50 -11.97 22.48
CA ARG A 168 18.61 -13.43 22.63
C ARG A 168 18.51 -14.19 21.30
N ALA A 169 17.51 -13.87 20.47
CA ALA A 169 17.31 -14.56 19.19
C ALA A 169 18.50 -14.38 18.22
N ALA A 170 19.13 -13.18 18.20
CA ALA A 170 20.33 -12.96 17.40
C ALA A 170 21.53 -13.79 17.91
N ARG A 171 21.71 -13.90 19.23
CA ARG A 171 22.81 -14.70 19.82
C ARG A 171 22.66 -16.20 19.54
N GLU A 172 21.43 -16.69 19.36
CA GLU A 172 21.12 -18.08 19.03
C GLU A 172 21.23 -18.37 17.52
N ALA A 173 21.54 -17.35 16.68
CA ALA A 173 21.64 -17.50 15.23
C ALA A 173 22.74 -18.50 14.84
N ARG A 174 22.39 -19.39 13.90
CA ARG A 174 23.30 -20.36 13.29
C ARG A 174 23.77 -19.87 11.92
N VAL A 175 24.79 -20.52 11.37
CA VAL A 175 25.34 -20.16 10.05
C VAL A 175 24.27 -20.10 8.95
N PRO A 176 23.34 -21.06 8.81
CA PRO A 176 22.26 -20.97 7.82
C PRO A 176 21.38 -19.74 8.01
N ASP A 177 21.10 -19.35 9.27
CA ASP A 177 20.29 -18.17 9.58
C ASP A 177 21.00 -16.89 9.13
N LEU A 178 22.30 -16.78 9.40
CA LEU A 178 23.13 -15.64 8.98
C LEU A 178 23.22 -15.53 7.46
N LEU A 179 23.35 -16.66 6.75
CA LEU A 179 23.35 -16.69 5.29
C LEU A 179 21.99 -16.26 4.72
N ALA A 180 20.89 -16.73 5.31
CA ALA A 180 19.54 -16.33 4.89
C ALA A 180 19.32 -14.82 5.09
N VAL A 181 19.71 -14.27 6.25
CA VAL A 181 19.62 -12.83 6.54
C VAL A 181 20.54 -12.03 5.60
N ALA A 182 21.78 -12.45 5.38
CA ALA A 182 22.71 -11.78 4.47
C ALA A 182 22.17 -11.74 3.04
N ALA A 183 21.63 -12.85 2.54
CA ALA A 183 21.01 -12.93 1.23
C ALA A 183 19.76 -12.04 1.09
N TYR A 184 18.98 -11.91 2.16
CA TYR A 184 17.84 -11.01 2.17
C TYR A 184 18.28 -9.53 2.16
N LEU A 185 19.23 -9.16 3.04
CA LEU A 185 19.75 -7.80 3.12
C LEU A 185 20.42 -7.37 1.81
N GLU A 186 21.19 -8.27 1.18
CA GLU A 186 21.80 -8.00 -0.13
C GLU A 186 20.74 -7.58 -1.15
N ARG A 187 19.65 -8.34 -1.28
CA ARG A 187 18.55 -8.01 -2.21
C ARG A 187 17.86 -6.70 -1.84
N ALA A 188 17.51 -6.54 -0.56
CA ALA A 188 16.76 -5.38 -0.08
C ALA A 188 17.56 -4.06 -0.19
N LEU A 189 18.90 -4.12 -0.09
CA LEU A 189 19.79 -2.96 -0.13
C LEU A 189 20.37 -2.66 -1.53
N ARG A 190 20.09 -3.48 -2.55
CA ARG A 190 20.53 -3.23 -3.94
C ARG A 190 20.15 -1.84 -4.46
N PRO A 191 18.95 -1.29 -4.14
CA PRO A 191 18.61 0.05 -4.59
C PRO A 191 19.57 1.15 -4.15
N LEU A 192 20.41 0.92 -3.14
CA LEU A 192 21.46 1.85 -2.74
C LEU A 192 22.56 2.02 -3.79
N SER A 193 22.71 1.06 -4.71
CA SER A 193 23.71 1.09 -5.80
C SER A 193 23.16 1.75 -7.06
N LEU A 194 21.88 2.15 -7.10
CA LEU A 194 21.26 2.74 -8.27
C LEU A 194 21.50 4.25 -8.32
N ASP A 195 21.86 4.75 -9.49
CA ASP A 195 22.10 6.17 -9.80
C ASP A 195 20.82 6.98 -10.07
N TRP A 196 19.69 6.44 -9.69
CA TRP A 196 18.36 7.03 -10.02
C TRP A 196 18.13 8.42 -9.43
N TYR A 197 18.90 8.81 -8.42
CA TYR A 197 18.82 10.12 -7.74
C TYR A 197 19.56 11.25 -8.45
N GLU A 198 20.24 10.99 -9.58
CA GLU A 198 20.97 12.00 -10.33
C GLU A 198 20.05 13.04 -10.98
N ASP A 199 20.66 14.14 -11.48
CA ASP A 199 19.95 15.32 -12.01
C ASP A 199 19.05 15.03 -13.21
N ASP A 200 19.35 13.99 -14.00
CA ASP A 200 18.47 13.52 -15.08
C ASP A 200 17.38 12.56 -14.62
N GLY A 201 17.47 12.07 -13.38
CA GLY A 201 16.58 11.11 -12.73
C GLY A 201 15.64 11.72 -11.69
N LEU A 202 15.65 11.14 -10.49
CA LEU A 202 14.85 11.59 -9.35
C LEU A 202 15.28 12.97 -8.82
N GLY A 203 16.53 13.41 -9.08
CA GLY A 203 16.95 14.78 -8.79
C GLY A 203 16.17 15.84 -9.59
N ALA A 204 15.57 15.46 -10.72
CA ALA A 204 14.79 16.35 -11.57
C ALA A 204 13.27 16.36 -11.29
N VAL A 205 12.75 15.55 -10.37
CA VAL A 205 11.31 15.53 -10.03
C VAL A 205 10.97 16.53 -8.93
N ASP A 206 9.71 16.93 -8.87
CA ASP A 206 9.23 17.85 -7.82
C ASP A 206 8.91 17.14 -6.52
N LEU A 207 8.64 15.82 -6.60
CA LEU A 207 8.28 14.96 -5.48
C LEU A 207 8.60 13.49 -5.82
N CYS A 208 9.17 12.76 -4.87
CA CYS A 208 9.22 11.30 -4.91
C CYS A 208 8.03 10.71 -4.16
N HIS A 209 7.28 9.79 -4.80
CA HIS A 209 6.19 9.07 -4.17
C HIS A 209 6.51 7.57 -4.13
N ALA A 210 6.85 7.05 -2.97
CA ALA A 210 7.10 5.63 -2.75
C ALA A 210 5.79 4.89 -2.42
N ALA A 211 5.46 3.87 -3.21
CA ALA A 211 4.27 3.03 -3.01
C ALA A 211 4.44 1.96 -1.91
N SER A 212 5.50 2.03 -1.13
CA SER A 212 5.80 1.13 0.00
C SER A 212 6.87 1.76 0.90
N GLY A 213 6.83 1.48 2.20
CA GLY A 213 7.91 1.79 3.16
C GLY A 213 9.06 0.77 3.17
N GLY A 214 9.13 -0.12 2.18
CA GLY A 214 10.20 -1.12 1.99
C GLY A 214 11.28 -0.65 1.02
N PRO A 215 11.94 -1.57 0.29
CA PRO A 215 13.02 -1.26 -0.66
C PRO A 215 12.64 -0.21 -1.71
N ALA A 216 11.34 -0.10 -2.08
CA ALA A 216 10.87 0.95 -2.99
C ALA A 216 11.10 2.37 -2.46
N ALA A 217 11.18 2.56 -1.15
CA ALA A 217 11.45 3.88 -0.57
C ALA A 217 12.93 4.30 -0.67
N LEU A 218 13.86 3.35 -0.84
CA LEU A 218 15.29 3.63 -0.87
C LEU A 218 15.72 4.64 -1.93
N PRO A 219 15.32 4.52 -3.21
CA PRO A 219 15.66 5.54 -4.20
C PRO A 219 15.14 6.94 -3.84
N GLY A 220 13.94 7.03 -3.23
CA GLY A 220 13.38 8.30 -2.76
C GLY A 220 14.14 8.87 -1.56
N LEU A 221 14.59 8.02 -0.63
CA LEU A 221 15.46 8.41 0.47
C LEU A 221 16.81 8.94 -0.03
N LEU A 222 17.38 8.31 -1.06
CA LEU A 222 18.63 8.77 -1.69
C LEU A 222 18.42 10.09 -2.45
N ALA A 223 17.34 10.25 -3.20
CA ALA A 223 17.01 11.50 -3.85
C ALA A 223 16.85 12.64 -2.83
N ARG A 224 16.18 12.37 -1.70
CA ARG A 224 16.09 13.34 -0.61
C ARG A 224 17.46 13.67 0.00
N HIS A 225 18.29 12.64 0.25
CA HIS A 225 19.62 12.81 0.86
C HIS A 225 20.58 13.62 -0.02
N PHE A 226 20.66 13.29 -1.32
CA PHE A 226 21.63 13.91 -2.23
C PHE A 226 21.13 15.19 -2.90
N THR A 227 19.81 15.32 -3.14
CA THR A 227 19.26 16.43 -3.94
C THR A 227 18.16 17.22 -3.24
N GLY A 228 17.73 16.79 -2.05
CA GLY A 228 16.70 17.49 -1.26
C GLY A 228 15.27 17.34 -1.79
N VAL A 229 15.02 16.44 -2.74
CA VAL A 229 13.66 16.19 -3.27
C VAL A 229 12.76 15.63 -2.16
N PRO A 230 11.56 16.21 -1.92
CA PRO A 230 10.65 15.73 -0.88
C PRO A 230 10.13 14.31 -1.18
N LEU A 231 9.83 13.57 -0.09
CA LEU A 231 9.37 12.19 -0.16
C LEU A 231 7.97 12.06 0.43
N LEU A 232 7.07 11.41 -0.31
CA LEU A 232 5.79 10.87 0.16
C LEU A 232 5.90 9.34 0.22
N VAL A 233 5.42 8.74 1.30
CA VAL A 233 5.34 7.28 1.43
C VAL A 233 3.89 6.86 1.57
N THR A 234 3.40 6.01 0.67
CA THR A 234 2.08 5.37 0.76
C THR A 234 2.25 3.90 1.06
N GLU A 235 1.63 3.42 2.13
CA GLU A 235 1.73 2.02 2.51
C GLU A 235 0.37 1.49 3.00
N TYR A 236 -0.30 0.72 2.16
CA TYR A 236 -1.57 0.07 2.49
C TYR A 236 -1.39 -1.20 3.32
N GLY A 237 -0.27 -1.89 3.12
CA GLY A 237 0.12 -3.05 3.91
C GLY A 237 1.50 -2.85 4.52
N VAL A 238 1.58 -2.55 5.81
CA VAL A 238 2.85 -2.28 6.49
C VAL A 238 3.78 -3.48 6.43
N ARG A 239 4.98 -3.29 5.87
CA ARG A 239 5.94 -4.36 5.58
C ARG A 239 6.29 -5.19 6.82
N LEU A 240 6.49 -4.55 7.97
CA LEU A 240 6.76 -5.24 9.22
C LEU A 240 5.60 -6.16 9.63
N ARG A 241 4.34 -5.71 9.49
CA ARG A 241 3.17 -6.55 9.75
C ARG A 241 3.13 -7.74 8.79
N THR A 242 3.35 -7.50 7.51
CA THR A 242 3.38 -8.55 6.49
C THR A 242 4.44 -9.60 6.83
N HIS A 243 5.65 -9.18 7.24
CA HIS A 243 6.71 -10.08 7.67
C HIS A 243 6.26 -11.02 8.81
N TYR A 244 5.55 -10.51 9.82
CA TYR A 244 5.03 -11.36 10.90
C TYR A 244 3.96 -12.35 10.45
N LEU A 245 3.18 -12.01 9.44
CA LEU A 245 2.09 -12.85 8.92
C LEU A 245 2.59 -13.93 7.94
N THR A 246 3.60 -13.60 7.12
CA THR A 246 4.05 -14.48 6.02
C THR A 246 5.21 -15.40 6.37
N ALA A 247 5.84 -15.22 7.52
CA ALA A 247 7.00 -16.02 7.94
C ALA A 247 6.82 -16.67 9.34
N PRO A 248 5.69 -17.33 9.63
CA PRO A 248 5.47 -17.93 10.96
C PRO A 248 6.48 -19.03 11.28
N ASP A 249 6.90 -19.80 10.27
CA ASP A 249 7.79 -20.96 10.40
C ASP A 249 9.28 -20.62 10.22
N ALA A 250 9.62 -19.36 9.94
CA ALA A 250 11.01 -18.96 9.80
C ALA A 250 11.76 -19.10 11.15
N PRO A 251 13.06 -19.48 11.12
CA PRO A 251 13.87 -19.57 12.34
C PRO A 251 13.78 -18.28 13.17
N PRO A 252 13.68 -18.36 14.49
CA PRO A 252 13.50 -17.19 15.35
C PRO A 252 14.54 -16.08 15.14
N ALA A 253 15.80 -16.48 14.88
CA ALA A 253 16.88 -15.53 14.58
C ALA A 253 16.62 -14.76 13.28
N VAL A 254 16.29 -15.47 12.20
CA VAL A 254 15.96 -14.85 10.88
C VAL A 254 14.78 -13.90 11.02
N ARG A 255 13.70 -14.39 11.65
CA ARG A 255 12.47 -13.60 11.84
C ARG A 255 12.75 -12.32 12.65
N SER A 256 13.54 -12.43 13.71
CA SER A 256 13.87 -11.28 14.56
C SER A 256 14.75 -10.25 13.86
N LEU A 257 15.80 -10.69 13.18
CA LEU A 257 16.73 -9.80 12.47
C LEU A 257 16.05 -9.09 11.28
N LEU A 258 15.21 -9.81 10.54
CA LEU A 258 14.46 -9.19 9.44
C LEU A 258 13.35 -8.28 9.94
N ALA A 259 12.71 -8.59 11.08
CA ALA A 259 11.76 -7.68 11.73
C ALA A 259 12.45 -6.36 12.12
N ALA A 260 13.66 -6.44 12.71
CA ALA A 260 14.45 -5.26 13.04
C ALA A 260 14.82 -4.44 11.79
N PHE A 261 15.21 -5.11 10.71
CA PHE A 261 15.49 -4.45 9.42
C PHE A 261 14.25 -3.74 8.86
N HIS A 262 13.09 -4.42 8.78
CA HIS A 262 11.85 -3.81 8.30
C HIS A 262 11.39 -2.66 9.18
N GLY A 263 11.54 -2.79 10.49
CA GLY A 263 11.23 -1.73 11.45
C GLY A 263 12.13 -0.52 11.28
N GLY A 264 13.44 -0.72 11.16
CA GLY A 264 14.42 0.34 10.95
C GLY A 264 14.24 1.07 9.62
N LEU A 265 14.02 0.32 8.53
CA LEU A 265 13.77 0.91 7.21
C LEU A 265 12.45 1.71 7.18
N ALA A 266 11.38 1.18 7.78
CA ALA A 266 10.11 1.89 7.89
C ALA A 266 10.25 3.17 8.73
N ALA A 267 10.94 3.11 9.88
CA ALA A 267 11.19 4.28 10.72
C ALA A 267 11.97 5.36 9.98
N GLU A 268 13.01 4.99 9.23
CA GLU A 268 13.78 5.92 8.42
C GLU A 268 12.93 6.53 7.29
N ALA A 269 12.19 5.70 6.54
CA ALA A 269 11.33 6.16 5.47
C ALA A 269 10.24 7.13 5.97
N TYR A 270 9.58 6.80 7.08
CA TYR A 270 8.56 7.67 7.67
C TYR A 270 9.14 8.93 8.31
N GLY A 271 10.30 8.83 8.95
CA GLY A 271 11.00 9.97 9.53
C GLY A 271 11.39 11.01 8.49
N LYS A 272 11.87 10.56 7.32
CA LYS A 272 12.28 11.43 6.21
C LYS A 272 11.13 11.85 5.27
N ALA A 273 10.00 11.15 5.25
CA ALA A 273 8.84 11.56 4.47
C ALA A 273 8.27 12.89 4.96
N GLU A 274 7.75 13.72 4.05
CA GLU A 274 6.94 14.91 4.39
C GLU A 274 5.54 14.50 4.85
N VAL A 275 4.96 13.51 4.17
CA VAL A 275 3.67 12.90 4.49
C VAL A 275 3.78 11.38 4.37
N VAL A 276 3.10 10.67 5.25
CA VAL A 276 2.94 9.21 5.21
C VAL A 276 1.46 8.90 5.13
N THR A 277 1.05 8.10 4.12
CA THR A 277 -0.36 7.73 3.96
C THR A 277 -0.62 6.27 4.29
N ALA A 278 -1.72 6.04 5.00
CA ALA A 278 -2.24 4.72 5.34
C ALA A 278 -3.59 4.50 4.65
N GLY A 279 -3.90 3.26 4.27
CA GLY A 279 -5.18 2.90 3.68
C GLY A 279 -6.33 2.77 4.69
N ASN A 280 -6.03 2.80 5.97
CA ASN A 280 -7.00 2.68 7.06
C ASN A 280 -6.34 2.93 8.43
N THR A 281 -7.16 3.07 9.47
CA THR A 281 -6.70 3.29 10.85
C THR A 281 -5.86 2.13 11.39
N HIS A 282 -6.13 0.89 10.97
CA HIS A 282 -5.34 -0.28 11.39
C HIS A 282 -3.91 -0.19 10.85
N ALA A 283 -3.73 0.12 9.56
CA ALA A 283 -2.41 0.36 8.96
C ALA A 283 -1.71 1.56 9.60
N ARG A 284 -2.45 2.65 9.85
CA ARG A 284 -1.95 3.85 10.54
C ARG A 284 -1.35 3.52 11.91
N ARG A 285 -2.03 2.69 12.72
CA ARG A 285 -1.52 2.24 14.02
C ARG A 285 -0.20 1.47 13.90
N TRP A 286 -0.04 0.69 12.83
CA TRP A 286 1.21 0.01 12.54
C TRP A 286 2.32 0.98 12.12
N GLN A 287 2.00 1.99 11.32
CA GLN A 287 2.95 3.05 10.96
C GLN A 287 3.40 3.83 12.19
N GLU A 288 2.48 4.19 13.11
CA GLU A 288 2.81 4.81 14.40
C GLU A 288 3.76 3.93 15.22
N ARG A 289 3.53 2.62 15.29
CA ARG A 289 4.43 1.67 15.96
C ARG A 289 5.81 1.57 15.31
N CYS A 290 5.90 1.78 14.02
CA CYS A 290 7.15 1.85 13.28
C CYS A 290 7.81 3.25 13.34
N GLY A 291 7.34 4.16 14.18
CA GLY A 291 7.97 5.45 14.43
C GLY A 291 7.47 6.59 13.54
N ALA A 292 6.35 6.42 12.81
CA ALA A 292 5.77 7.53 12.05
C ALA A 292 5.20 8.61 13.00
N ASP A 293 5.54 9.87 12.72
CA ASP A 293 4.96 11.01 13.40
C ASP A 293 3.48 11.16 13.03
N ARG A 294 2.63 11.32 14.05
CA ARG A 294 1.18 11.48 13.89
C ARG A 294 0.78 12.68 13.04
N GLU A 295 1.58 13.74 13.08
CA GLU A 295 1.32 14.96 12.30
C GLU A 295 1.54 14.74 10.79
N LYS A 296 2.44 13.81 10.42
CA LYS A 296 2.72 13.43 9.03
C LYS A 296 1.73 12.39 8.49
N LEU A 297 0.98 11.71 9.37
CA LEU A 297 0.09 10.64 8.98
C LEU A 297 -1.24 11.15 8.41
N ARG A 298 -1.60 10.64 7.22
CA ARG A 298 -2.90 10.87 6.58
C ARG A 298 -3.53 9.53 6.24
N THR A 299 -4.84 9.40 6.47
CA THR A 299 -5.58 8.23 6.01
C THR A 299 -6.17 8.53 4.64
N VAL A 300 -5.78 7.74 3.63
CA VAL A 300 -6.30 7.81 2.26
C VAL A 300 -6.76 6.41 1.89
N TYR A 301 -8.07 6.21 1.84
CA TYR A 301 -8.66 4.90 1.53
C TYR A 301 -8.30 4.46 0.12
N PRO A 302 -8.12 3.15 -0.13
CA PRO A 302 -7.97 2.62 -1.47
C PRO A 302 -9.20 2.96 -2.32
N GLY A 303 -8.97 3.54 -3.50
CA GLY A 303 -10.07 3.90 -4.40
C GLY A 303 -10.63 2.66 -5.11
N MET A 304 -11.96 2.53 -5.12
CA MET A 304 -12.71 1.49 -5.81
C MET A 304 -13.46 2.09 -6.98
N ASP A 305 -13.41 1.43 -8.14
CA ASP A 305 -14.26 1.82 -9.27
C ASP A 305 -15.71 1.39 -8.98
N ALA A 306 -16.58 2.38 -8.78
CA ALA A 306 -17.99 2.13 -8.47
C ALA A 306 -18.84 1.76 -9.70
N ARG A 307 -18.37 2.07 -10.92
CA ARG A 307 -19.15 1.90 -12.16
C ARG A 307 -19.60 0.45 -12.42
N PRO A 308 -18.76 -0.59 -12.23
CA PRO A 308 -19.16 -1.96 -12.43
C PRO A 308 -20.30 -2.43 -11.50
N PHE A 309 -20.52 -1.73 -10.38
CA PHE A 309 -21.50 -2.07 -9.35
C PHE A 309 -22.74 -1.15 -9.37
N ALA A 310 -22.78 -0.17 -10.27
CA ALA A 310 -23.81 0.88 -10.27
C ALA A 310 -25.20 0.31 -10.50
N GLU A 311 -25.39 -0.53 -11.52
CA GLU A 311 -26.68 -1.12 -11.88
C GLU A 311 -27.26 -1.96 -10.74
N VAL A 312 -26.42 -2.85 -10.16
CA VAL A 312 -26.82 -3.68 -9.01
C VAL A 312 -27.13 -2.83 -7.77
N GLY A 313 -26.34 -1.78 -7.55
CA GLY A 313 -26.49 -0.90 -6.40
C GLY A 313 -27.72 0.01 -6.45
N GLU A 314 -28.27 0.28 -7.64
CA GLU A 314 -29.51 1.03 -7.83
C GLU A 314 -30.74 0.16 -7.70
N SER A 315 -30.60 -1.17 -7.78
CA SER A 315 -31.68 -2.13 -7.59
C SER A 315 -31.74 -2.62 -6.14
N VAL A 316 -32.94 -2.56 -5.57
CA VAL A 316 -33.22 -3.16 -4.25
C VAL A 316 -33.37 -4.68 -4.38
N GLU A 317 -33.71 -5.17 -5.57
CA GLU A 317 -33.94 -6.58 -5.83
C GLU A 317 -32.68 -7.42 -5.80
N CYS A 318 -32.75 -8.63 -5.29
CA CYS A 318 -31.75 -9.67 -5.39
C CYS A 318 -32.38 -10.95 -5.98
N ALA A 319 -31.53 -11.78 -6.61
CA ALA A 319 -32.03 -12.98 -7.29
C ALA A 319 -32.63 -14.01 -6.31
N ASP A 320 -32.03 -14.13 -5.11
CA ASP A 320 -32.53 -15.05 -4.06
C ASP A 320 -32.55 -14.32 -2.70
N PRO A 321 -33.72 -13.98 -2.14
CA PRO A 321 -33.85 -13.29 -0.87
C PRO A 321 -33.42 -14.14 0.34
N ASP A 322 -33.33 -15.45 0.19
CA ASP A 322 -32.92 -16.39 1.22
C ASP A 322 -31.43 -16.77 1.12
N ALA A 323 -30.70 -16.22 0.13
CA ALA A 323 -29.28 -16.52 -0.07
C ALA A 323 -28.34 -15.60 0.71
N LEU A 324 -27.36 -16.23 1.36
CA LEU A 324 -26.15 -15.59 1.87
C LEU A 324 -25.04 -15.73 0.81
N VAL A 325 -24.29 -14.67 0.58
CA VAL A 325 -23.19 -14.66 -0.41
C VAL A 325 -21.87 -14.35 0.29
N TRP A 326 -20.89 -15.19 0.07
CA TRP A 326 -19.49 -14.94 0.42
C TRP A 326 -18.68 -14.78 -0.86
N ILE A 327 -17.86 -13.71 -0.94
CA ILE A 327 -17.03 -13.43 -2.12
C ILE A 327 -15.60 -13.15 -1.70
N GLY A 328 -14.65 -13.83 -2.35
CA GLY A 328 -13.22 -13.59 -2.09
C GLY A 328 -12.29 -14.68 -2.59
N ARG A 329 -10.99 -14.51 -2.36
CA ARG A 329 -10.01 -15.57 -2.60
C ARG A 329 -10.16 -16.65 -1.55
N VAL A 330 -10.20 -17.90 -1.97
CA VAL A 330 -10.30 -19.03 -1.04
C VAL A 330 -8.93 -19.33 -0.46
N GLU A 331 -8.77 -19.01 0.82
CA GLU A 331 -7.54 -19.19 1.61
C GLU A 331 -7.89 -19.35 3.11
N PRO A 332 -7.04 -19.97 3.95
CA PRO A 332 -7.33 -20.21 5.36
C PRO A 332 -7.66 -18.94 6.17
N ALA A 333 -7.06 -17.79 5.80
CA ALA A 333 -7.30 -16.51 6.46
C ALA A 333 -8.76 -16.02 6.35
N LYS A 334 -9.54 -16.56 5.41
CA LYS A 334 -10.96 -16.24 5.18
C LYS A 334 -11.93 -17.05 6.04
N ASP A 335 -11.46 -18.08 6.72
CA ASP A 335 -12.20 -18.92 7.69
C ASP A 335 -13.58 -19.39 7.20
N LEU A 336 -13.60 -19.99 5.98
CA LEU A 336 -14.81 -20.62 5.44
C LEU A 336 -15.33 -21.78 6.32
N VAL A 337 -14.47 -22.39 7.11
CA VAL A 337 -14.84 -23.43 8.07
C VAL A 337 -15.83 -22.88 9.10
N SER A 338 -15.50 -21.72 9.72
CA SER A 338 -16.43 -21.05 10.65
C SER A 338 -17.71 -20.59 9.95
N LEU A 339 -17.63 -20.18 8.69
CA LEU A 339 -18.81 -19.81 7.89
C LEU A 339 -19.74 -21.01 7.66
N LEU A 340 -19.20 -22.16 7.27
CA LEU A 340 -19.99 -23.38 7.06
C LEU A 340 -20.67 -23.86 8.37
N HIS A 341 -19.96 -23.79 9.49
CA HIS A 341 -20.59 -24.08 10.79
C HIS A 341 -21.65 -23.06 11.18
N ALA A 342 -21.42 -21.76 10.92
CA ALA A 342 -22.43 -20.73 11.13
C ALA A 342 -23.66 -20.97 10.25
N PHE A 343 -23.46 -21.33 8.99
CA PHE A 343 -24.54 -21.62 8.07
C PHE A 343 -25.36 -22.84 8.51
N ALA A 344 -24.75 -23.85 9.11
CA ALA A 344 -25.49 -24.96 9.71
C ALA A 344 -26.43 -24.51 10.84
N GLU A 345 -26.04 -23.52 11.62
CA GLU A 345 -26.93 -22.91 12.63
C GLU A 345 -28.03 -22.02 11.99
N VAL A 346 -27.71 -21.32 10.89
CA VAL A 346 -28.71 -20.55 10.12
C VAL A 346 -29.78 -21.49 9.58
N ARG A 347 -29.41 -22.61 8.97
CA ARG A 347 -30.34 -23.60 8.39
C ARG A 347 -31.32 -24.19 9.39
N LYS A 348 -30.95 -24.32 10.66
CA LYS A 348 -31.87 -24.77 11.72
C LYS A 348 -33.02 -23.80 11.95
N GLN A 349 -32.79 -22.50 11.72
CA GLN A 349 -33.77 -21.44 11.96
C GLN A 349 -34.45 -20.98 10.67
N GLU A 350 -33.74 -21.01 9.54
CA GLU A 350 -34.19 -20.65 8.20
C GLU A 350 -33.92 -21.82 7.24
N PRO A 351 -34.83 -22.83 7.17
CA PRO A 351 -34.61 -24.05 6.36
C PRO A 351 -34.46 -23.79 4.86
N LYS A 352 -34.96 -22.66 4.34
CA LYS A 352 -34.82 -22.27 2.94
C LYS A 352 -33.49 -21.56 2.63
N ALA A 353 -32.74 -21.15 3.64
CA ALA A 353 -31.51 -20.40 3.44
C ALA A 353 -30.53 -21.16 2.54
N ARG A 354 -29.82 -20.44 1.70
CA ARG A 354 -28.75 -20.91 0.81
C ARG A 354 -27.45 -20.17 1.08
N LEU A 355 -26.32 -20.80 0.82
CA LEU A 355 -25.01 -20.19 0.92
C LEU A 355 -24.27 -20.33 -0.40
N ARG A 356 -23.94 -19.21 -1.02
CA ARG A 356 -23.11 -19.14 -2.22
C ARG A 356 -21.70 -18.70 -1.85
N ILE A 357 -20.70 -19.55 -2.09
CA ILE A 357 -19.27 -19.27 -1.87
C ILE A 357 -18.66 -19.03 -3.24
N VAL A 358 -18.36 -17.76 -3.54
CA VAL A 358 -17.88 -17.33 -4.86
C VAL A 358 -16.43 -16.93 -4.78
N GLY A 359 -15.55 -17.67 -5.47
CA GLY A 359 -14.13 -17.31 -5.55
C GLY A 359 -13.19 -18.44 -5.90
N ALA A 360 -12.03 -18.07 -6.42
CA ALA A 360 -10.98 -18.99 -6.81
C ALA A 360 -9.99 -19.25 -5.67
N PRO A 361 -9.35 -20.43 -5.63
CA PRO A 361 -8.34 -20.76 -4.63
C PRO A 361 -7.05 -19.95 -4.83
N ALA A 362 -6.44 -19.50 -3.73
CA ALA A 362 -5.17 -18.81 -3.71
C ALA A 362 -4.01 -19.81 -3.69
N GLY A 363 -3.50 -20.17 -4.87
CA GLY A 363 -2.38 -21.10 -5.00
C GLY A 363 -2.68 -22.52 -4.50
N THR A 364 -1.63 -23.30 -4.25
CA THR A 364 -1.76 -24.72 -3.84
C THR A 364 -2.38 -24.88 -2.44
N GLU A 365 -2.06 -24.01 -1.50
CA GLU A 365 -2.64 -24.01 -0.15
C GLU A 365 -4.14 -23.71 -0.21
N GLY A 366 -4.54 -22.69 -1.01
CA GLY A 366 -5.95 -22.36 -1.22
C GLY A 366 -6.73 -23.50 -1.88
N ALA A 367 -6.12 -24.22 -2.83
CA ALA A 367 -6.73 -25.39 -3.47
C ALA A 367 -6.98 -26.53 -2.46
N ALA A 368 -6.01 -26.83 -1.61
CA ALA A 368 -6.16 -27.81 -0.55
C ALA A 368 -7.25 -27.40 0.46
N TYR A 369 -7.27 -26.09 0.81
CA TYR A 369 -8.28 -25.54 1.72
C TYR A 369 -9.69 -25.59 1.12
N LEU A 370 -9.84 -25.29 -0.18
CA LEU A 370 -11.12 -25.42 -0.89
C LEU A 370 -11.63 -26.85 -0.89
N ALA A 371 -10.74 -27.83 -1.15
CA ALA A 371 -11.09 -29.24 -1.09
C ALA A 371 -11.60 -29.66 0.31
N HIS A 372 -10.92 -29.16 1.37
CA HIS A 372 -11.36 -29.37 2.75
C HIS A 372 -12.74 -28.74 3.02
N CYS A 373 -12.98 -27.52 2.57
CA CYS A 373 -14.28 -26.84 2.75
C CYS A 373 -15.41 -27.57 2.00
N ARG A 374 -15.15 -28.07 0.80
CA ARG A 374 -16.13 -28.88 0.04
C ARG A 374 -16.48 -30.18 0.77
N ALA A 375 -15.48 -30.88 1.30
CA ALA A 375 -15.69 -32.11 2.08
C ALA A 375 -16.50 -31.82 3.36
N LEU A 376 -16.20 -30.73 4.07
CA LEU A 376 -16.95 -30.30 5.25
C LEU A 376 -18.39 -29.93 4.89
N ALA A 377 -18.62 -29.21 3.80
CA ALA A 377 -19.95 -28.86 3.34
C ALA A 377 -20.77 -30.11 3.02
N ALA A 378 -20.21 -31.11 2.34
CA ALA A 378 -20.87 -32.39 2.06
C ALA A 378 -21.24 -33.18 3.32
N GLN A 379 -20.44 -33.05 4.40
CA GLN A 379 -20.75 -33.68 5.68
C GLN A 379 -21.87 -32.96 6.45
N LEU A 380 -21.87 -31.62 6.44
CA LEU A 380 -22.84 -30.80 7.17
C LEU A 380 -24.18 -30.68 6.45
N PHE A 381 -24.15 -30.72 5.13
CA PHE A 381 -25.31 -30.50 4.27
C PHE A 381 -25.41 -31.62 3.24
N PRO A 382 -25.98 -32.78 3.59
CA PRO A 382 -26.28 -33.81 2.62
C PRO A 382 -27.31 -33.28 1.60
N ASP A 383 -27.23 -33.78 0.37
CA ASP A 383 -28.15 -33.36 -0.70
C ASP A 383 -29.63 -33.63 -0.28
N GLU A 384 -30.43 -32.58 -0.38
CA GLU A 384 -31.85 -32.64 -0.03
C GLU A 384 -32.66 -32.89 -1.31
N ALA A 385 -33.36 -34.05 -1.38
CA ALA A 385 -34.23 -34.37 -2.46
C ALA A 385 -35.71 -34.19 -2.04
N GLU A 386 -36.51 -33.48 -2.84
CA GLU A 386 -37.95 -33.27 -2.58
C GLU A 386 -38.77 -34.55 -2.75
N GLY A 387 -38.19 -35.65 -3.22
CA GLY A 387 -38.84 -36.94 -3.38
C GLY A 387 -37.93 -38.02 -3.96
N PRO A 388 -38.38 -39.28 -4.00
CA PRO A 388 -37.56 -40.43 -4.38
C PRO A 388 -37.07 -40.42 -5.85
N HIS A 389 -37.52 -39.49 -6.68
CA HIS A 389 -37.17 -39.34 -8.08
C HIS A 389 -36.62 -37.92 -8.40
N ALA A 390 -36.48 -37.05 -7.40
CA ALA A 390 -35.91 -35.72 -7.58
C ALA A 390 -34.38 -35.75 -7.33
N ALA A 391 -33.62 -35.02 -8.12
CA ALA A 391 -32.20 -34.78 -7.80
C ALA A 391 -32.12 -33.93 -6.54
N GLY A 392 -31.27 -34.34 -5.58
CA GLY A 392 -31.04 -33.56 -4.38
C GLY A 392 -30.31 -32.28 -4.70
N HIS A 393 -30.64 -31.19 -4.03
CA HIS A 393 -29.96 -29.92 -4.11
C HIS A 393 -29.15 -29.67 -2.82
N ASN A 394 -27.86 -29.37 -2.96
CA ASN A 394 -27.05 -28.93 -1.83
C ASN A 394 -27.32 -27.45 -1.53
N PRO A 395 -27.61 -27.06 -0.27
CA PRO A 395 -27.84 -25.66 0.07
C PRO A 395 -26.58 -24.79 0.03
N VAL A 396 -25.41 -25.39 -0.18
CA VAL A 396 -24.12 -24.70 -0.32
C VAL A 396 -23.57 -24.90 -1.72
N SER A 397 -23.32 -23.80 -2.44
CA SER A 397 -22.64 -23.83 -3.74
C SER A 397 -21.22 -23.24 -3.64
N PHE A 398 -20.32 -23.76 -4.49
CA PHE A 398 -18.95 -23.24 -4.68
C PHE A 398 -18.79 -22.85 -6.15
N GLU A 399 -18.64 -21.56 -6.39
CA GLU A 399 -18.72 -20.94 -7.71
C GLU A 399 -17.49 -20.07 -7.96
N GLU A 400 -17.25 -19.76 -9.24
CA GLU A 400 -16.18 -18.83 -9.64
C GLU A 400 -16.75 -17.75 -10.56
N VAL A 401 -16.25 -16.51 -10.42
CA VAL A 401 -16.58 -15.41 -11.33
C VAL A 401 -15.99 -15.69 -12.72
N GLY A 402 -16.72 -15.33 -13.77
CA GLY A 402 -16.34 -15.57 -15.17
C GLY A 402 -17.07 -16.76 -15.79
N GLY A 403 -17.88 -17.49 -15.02
CA GLY A 403 -18.77 -18.53 -15.52
C GLY A 403 -20.09 -17.95 -16.10
N PRO A 404 -20.90 -18.82 -16.75
CA PRO A 404 -22.16 -18.38 -17.39
C PRO A 404 -23.17 -17.75 -16.44
N GLU A 405 -23.18 -18.18 -15.17
CA GLU A 405 -24.11 -17.69 -14.14
C GLU A 405 -23.61 -16.43 -13.41
N LEU A 406 -22.30 -16.23 -13.38
CA LEU A 406 -21.65 -15.11 -12.70
C LEU A 406 -20.57 -14.49 -13.62
N PRO A 407 -20.94 -13.86 -14.74
CA PRO A 407 -19.97 -13.30 -15.68
C PRO A 407 -19.10 -12.20 -15.09
N VAL A 408 -19.65 -11.38 -14.18
CA VAL A 408 -18.89 -10.31 -13.51
C VAL A 408 -19.07 -10.35 -11.98
N PRO A 409 -18.16 -9.73 -11.20
CA PRO A 409 -18.27 -9.71 -9.73
C PRO A 409 -19.60 -9.13 -9.21
N ALA A 410 -20.19 -8.15 -9.91
CA ALA A 410 -21.45 -7.54 -9.51
C ALA A 410 -22.62 -8.54 -9.46
N ASP A 411 -22.65 -9.53 -10.38
CA ASP A 411 -23.68 -10.57 -10.41
C ASP A 411 -23.65 -11.45 -9.16
N ALA A 412 -22.44 -11.70 -8.63
CA ALA A 412 -22.31 -12.46 -7.40
C ALA A 412 -22.97 -11.71 -6.22
N TYR A 413 -22.78 -10.39 -6.12
CA TYR A 413 -23.47 -9.58 -5.10
C TYR A 413 -24.98 -9.46 -5.34
N ALA A 414 -25.43 -9.46 -6.61
CA ALA A 414 -26.85 -9.46 -6.97
C ALA A 414 -27.53 -10.78 -6.63
N SER A 415 -26.78 -11.89 -6.55
CA SER A 415 -27.32 -13.23 -6.41
C SER A 415 -27.95 -13.55 -5.05
N GLY A 416 -27.70 -12.73 -4.02
CA GLY A 416 -28.23 -12.98 -2.68
C GLY A 416 -28.52 -11.72 -1.89
N ALA A 417 -29.18 -11.92 -0.76
CA ALA A 417 -29.74 -10.84 0.06
C ALA A 417 -28.72 -10.24 1.05
N VAL A 418 -27.77 -11.03 1.53
CA VAL A 418 -26.79 -10.64 2.56
C VAL A 418 -25.40 -11.10 2.15
N THR A 419 -24.44 -10.18 2.18
CA THR A 419 -23.03 -10.52 1.97
C THR A 419 -22.35 -10.79 3.32
N VAL A 420 -21.61 -11.90 3.39
CA VAL A 420 -20.94 -12.35 4.62
C VAL A 420 -19.43 -12.33 4.43
N LEU A 421 -18.70 -11.76 5.41
CA LEU A 421 -17.25 -11.81 5.52
C LEU A 421 -16.86 -12.52 6.82
N SER A 422 -16.25 -13.70 6.72
CA SER A 422 -15.92 -14.57 7.87
C SER A 422 -14.44 -14.51 8.29
N SER A 423 -13.65 -13.66 7.67
CA SER A 423 -12.18 -13.60 7.79
C SER A 423 -11.68 -13.54 9.24
N VAL A 424 -10.51 -14.13 9.49
CA VAL A 424 -9.75 -13.97 10.75
C VAL A 424 -8.56 -12.99 10.59
N VAL A 425 -8.17 -12.70 9.37
CA VAL A 425 -7.15 -11.69 9.04
C VAL A 425 -7.61 -10.89 7.84
N GLU A 426 -7.64 -9.58 8.00
CA GLU A 426 -7.90 -8.63 6.91
C GLU A 426 -6.94 -7.45 6.96
N GLY A 427 -6.72 -6.83 5.80
CA GLY A 427 -6.18 -5.49 5.68
C GLY A 427 -7.32 -4.49 5.47
N PHE A 428 -7.52 -4.10 4.21
CA PHE A 428 -8.69 -3.36 3.75
C PHE A 428 -9.65 -4.35 3.04
N PRO A 429 -10.90 -4.51 3.49
CA PRO A 429 -11.81 -5.54 2.98
C PRO A 429 -12.47 -5.12 1.67
N ILE A 430 -11.82 -5.38 0.54
CA ILE A 430 -12.27 -4.98 -0.80
C ILE A 430 -13.67 -5.52 -1.10
N SER A 431 -13.90 -6.83 -0.89
CA SER A 431 -15.21 -7.46 -1.16
C SER A 431 -16.35 -6.86 -0.33
N LEU A 432 -16.03 -6.34 0.86
CA LEU A 432 -17.02 -5.65 1.68
C LEU A 432 -17.41 -4.30 1.07
N VAL A 433 -16.43 -3.53 0.55
CA VAL A 433 -16.71 -2.26 -0.14
C VAL A 433 -17.48 -2.51 -1.43
N GLU A 434 -17.18 -3.56 -2.19
CA GLU A 434 -17.94 -3.96 -3.37
C GLU A 434 -19.39 -4.30 -3.03
N ALA A 435 -19.62 -5.07 -1.94
CA ALA A 435 -20.96 -5.35 -1.43
C ALA A 435 -21.71 -4.07 -1.05
N MET A 436 -21.02 -3.13 -0.40
CA MET A 436 -21.57 -1.82 -0.04
C MET A 436 -21.94 -1.01 -1.29
N LEU A 437 -21.08 -0.98 -2.33
CA LEU A 437 -21.37 -0.33 -3.61
C LEU A 437 -22.61 -0.96 -4.31
N CYS A 438 -22.80 -2.27 -4.14
CA CYS A 438 -23.99 -3.00 -4.60
C CYS A 438 -25.22 -2.78 -3.71
N GLY A 439 -25.17 -1.95 -2.68
CA GLY A 439 -26.28 -1.70 -1.77
C GLY A 439 -26.71 -2.94 -0.96
N ARG A 440 -25.81 -3.91 -0.75
CA ARG A 440 -26.12 -5.13 -0.01
C ARG A 440 -25.84 -4.95 1.49
N ALA A 441 -26.74 -5.48 2.32
CA ALA A 441 -26.50 -5.57 3.75
C ALA A 441 -25.36 -6.55 4.02
N THR A 442 -24.50 -6.24 5.00
CA THR A 442 -23.30 -7.01 5.29
C THR A 442 -23.27 -7.53 6.72
N VAL A 443 -22.77 -8.76 6.88
CA VAL A 443 -22.38 -9.34 8.17
C VAL A 443 -20.90 -9.66 8.10
N SER A 444 -20.10 -9.15 9.04
CA SER A 444 -18.65 -9.29 8.99
C SER A 444 -18.04 -9.57 10.35
N THR A 445 -16.88 -10.20 10.34
CA THR A 445 -16.04 -10.36 11.53
C THR A 445 -15.25 -9.09 11.83
N ASP A 446 -15.00 -8.80 13.11
CA ASP A 446 -14.21 -7.65 13.58
C ASP A 446 -12.71 -7.91 13.41
N VAL A 447 -12.21 -7.65 12.21
CA VAL A 447 -10.79 -7.83 11.85
C VAL A 447 -10.29 -6.69 10.93
N GLY A 448 -9.04 -6.31 11.09
CA GLY A 448 -8.41 -5.30 10.22
C GLY A 448 -9.14 -3.97 10.22
N ALA A 449 -9.58 -3.52 9.04
CA ALA A 449 -10.31 -2.26 8.84
C ALA A 449 -11.84 -2.44 8.75
N VAL A 450 -12.39 -3.60 9.03
CA VAL A 450 -13.81 -3.91 8.84
C VAL A 450 -14.73 -2.93 9.55
N VAL A 451 -14.51 -2.67 10.85
CA VAL A 451 -15.33 -1.74 11.64
C VAL A 451 -15.29 -0.33 11.07
N GLU A 452 -14.10 0.11 10.65
CA GLU A 452 -13.90 1.43 10.03
C GLU A 452 -14.63 1.54 8.69
N VAL A 453 -14.57 0.50 7.85
CA VAL A 453 -15.24 0.47 6.55
C VAL A 453 -16.75 0.45 6.70
N ILE A 454 -17.29 -0.44 7.53
CA ILE A 454 -18.73 -0.55 7.75
C ILE A 454 -19.30 0.72 8.41
N GLY A 455 -18.63 1.26 9.43
CA GLY A 455 -19.09 2.49 10.10
C GLY A 455 -20.53 2.48 10.59
N GLY A 456 -21.06 1.33 11.01
CA GLY A 456 -22.44 1.16 11.49
C GLY A 456 -23.48 0.84 10.41
N THR A 457 -23.09 0.66 9.14
CA THR A 457 -23.99 0.33 8.02
C THR A 457 -24.11 -1.18 7.76
N GLY A 458 -23.67 -2.02 8.69
CA GLY A 458 -23.73 -3.49 8.65
C GLY A 458 -23.60 -4.08 10.05
N LEU A 459 -23.63 -5.39 10.15
CA LEU A 459 -23.44 -6.10 11.42
C LEU A 459 -22.02 -6.62 11.55
N VAL A 460 -21.42 -6.41 12.73
CA VAL A 460 -20.05 -6.86 13.03
C VAL A 460 -20.06 -7.81 14.22
N VAL A 461 -19.37 -8.94 14.08
CA VAL A 461 -19.31 -10.00 15.09
C VAL A 461 -17.85 -10.40 15.41
N PRO A 462 -17.57 -10.98 16.56
CA PRO A 462 -16.22 -11.48 16.86
C PRO A 462 -15.76 -12.55 15.85
N PRO A 463 -14.48 -12.55 15.44
CA PRO A 463 -13.95 -13.62 14.57
C PRO A 463 -13.93 -14.97 15.29
N ARG A 464 -13.96 -16.06 14.52
CA ARG A 464 -14.00 -17.45 15.02
C ARG A 464 -15.20 -17.72 15.95
N ASN A 465 -16.32 -17.02 15.71
CA ASN A 465 -17.56 -17.22 16.47
C ASN A 465 -18.72 -17.55 15.51
N PRO A 466 -18.85 -18.82 15.08
CA PRO A 466 -19.91 -19.26 14.17
C PRO A 466 -21.31 -18.93 14.67
N ARG A 467 -21.54 -18.99 15.97
CA ARG A 467 -22.85 -18.71 16.56
C ARG A 467 -23.25 -17.25 16.40
N ALA A 468 -22.37 -16.31 16.74
CA ALA A 468 -22.64 -14.88 16.58
C ALA A 468 -22.81 -14.51 15.09
N LEU A 469 -22.03 -15.16 14.20
CA LEU A 469 -22.15 -14.98 12.76
C LEU A 469 -23.52 -15.46 12.27
N ALA A 470 -23.98 -16.64 12.74
CA ALA A 470 -25.31 -17.18 12.40
C ALA A 470 -26.45 -16.28 12.90
N GLU A 471 -26.39 -15.84 14.17
CA GLU A 471 -27.39 -14.96 14.77
C GLU A 471 -27.54 -13.65 13.98
N ALA A 472 -26.42 -13.05 13.53
CA ALA A 472 -26.41 -11.84 12.71
C ALA A 472 -26.99 -12.09 11.31
N CYS A 473 -26.66 -13.21 10.66
CA CYS A 473 -27.22 -13.58 9.36
C CYS A 473 -28.75 -13.79 9.45
N VAL A 474 -29.24 -14.53 10.44
CA VAL A 474 -30.67 -14.76 10.68
C VAL A 474 -31.41 -13.46 10.93
N ALA A 475 -30.82 -12.54 11.70
CA ALA A 475 -31.41 -11.24 11.98
C ALA A 475 -31.68 -10.40 10.70
N LEU A 476 -30.80 -10.51 9.70
CA LEU A 476 -30.98 -9.81 8.42
C LEU A 476 -31.86 -10.59 7.44
N LEU A 477 -31.88 -11.91 7.46
CA LEU A 477 -32.77 -12.70 6.63
C LEU A 477 -34.25 -12.47 7.02
N ARG A 478 -34.52 -12.36 8.33
CA ARG A 478 -35.87 -12.16 8.88
C ARG A 478 -36.43 -10.74 8.76
N ASP A 479 -35.58 -9.76 8.56
CA ASP A 479 -35.96 -8.34 8.55
C ASP A 479 -35.57 -7.66 7.23
N PRO A 480 -36.38 -7.79 6.16
CA PRO A 480 -36.11 -7.18 4.86
C PRO A 480 -35.97 -5.66 4.92
N GLU A 481 -36.82 -4.98 5.72
CA GLU A 481 -36.76 -3.51 5.83
C GLU A 481 -35.46 -3.03 6.45
N ARG A 482 -35.01 -3.70 7.49
CA ARG A 482 -33.71 -3.41 8.10
C ARG A 482 -32.57 -3.68 7.12
N ARG A 483 -32.65 -4.77 6.38
CA ARG A 483 -31.65 -5.16 5.37
C ARG A 483 -31.53 -4.10 4.28
N GLU A 484 -32.65 -3.66 3.71
CA GLU A 484 -32.69 -2.61 2.68
C GLU A 484 -32.12 -1.28 3.21
N ARG A 485 -32.55 -0.87 4.41
CA ARG A 485 -32.05 0.36 5.03
C ARG A 485 -30.55 0.33 5.29
N LEU A 486 -30.00 -0.79 5.77
CA LEU A 486 -28.55 -0.94 5.97
C LEU A 486 -27.80 -0.97 4.64
N GLY A 487 -28.32 -1.65 3.62
CA GLY A 487 -27.74 -1.69 2.29
C GLY A 487 -27.66 -0.31 1.64
N ALA A 488 -28.74 0.47 1.70
CA ALA A 488 -28.77 1.83 1.19
C ALA A 488 -27.77 2.75 1.92
N ALA A 489 -27.69 2.65 3.24
CA ALA A 489 -26.71 3.41 4.04
C ALA A 489 -25.26 2.98 3.73
N ALA A 490 -25.03 1.68 3.52
CA ALA A 490 -23.73 1.15 3.14
C ALA A 490 -23.29 1.69 1.77
N ARG A 491 -24.18 1.72 0.78
CA ARG A 491 -23.90 2.28 -0.55
C ARG A 491 -23.56 3.76 -0.47
N ALA A 492 -24.37 4.55 0.24
CA ALA A 492 -24.12 5.98 0.41
C ALA A 492 -22.73 6.22 1.01
N ARG A 493 -22.35 5.48 2.06
CA ARG A 493 -21.03 5.55 2.67
C ARG A 493 -19.90 5.14 1.73
N ALA A 494 -20.10 4.07 0.95
CA ALA A 494 -19.07 3.61 0.01
C ALA A 494 -18.81 4.62 -1.11
N LEU A 495 -19.85 5.24 -1.65
CA LEU A 495 -19.76 6.30 -2.67
C LEU A 495 -19.12 7.59 -2.12
N GLU A 496 -19.33 7.89 -0.83
CA GLU A 496 -18.74 9.06 -0.19
C GLU A 496 -17.25 8.90 0.11
N LEU A 497 -16.79 7.69 0.52
CA LEU A 497 -15.46 7.53 1.12
C LEU A 497 -14.48 6.69 0.29
N PHE A 498 -14.96 5.75 -0.55
CA PHE A 498 -14.11 4.68 -1.07
C PHE A 498 -14.00 4.66 -2.60
N THR A 499 -14.41 5.71 -3.29
CA THR A 499 -14.29 5.76 -4.76
C THR A 499 -12.89 6.13 -5.24
N VAL A 500 -12.59 5.82 -6.51
CA VAL A 500 -11.33 6.21 -7.16
C VAL A 500 -11.19 7.73 -7.17
N GLU A 501 -12.27 8.45 -7.41
CA GLU A 501 -12.29 9.91 -7.46
C GLU A 501 -11.85 10.53 -6.14
N GLN A 502 -12.35 10.00 -5.02
CA GLN A 502 -11.94 10.45 -3.67
C GLN A 502 -10.46 10.18 -3.39
N ASN A 503 -9.98 9.01 -3.81
CA ASN A 503 -8.57 8.65 -3.66
C ASN A 503 -7.66 9.58 -4.46
N ILE A 504 -8.00 9.84 -5.74
CA ILE A 504 -7.23 10.71 -6.63
C ILE A 504 -7.20 12.15 -6.11
N GLU A 505 -8.34 12.69 -5.67
CA GLU A 505 -8.42 14.06 -5.13
C GLU A 505 -7.60 14.21 -3.86
N ALA A 506 -7.63 13.21 -2.98
CA ALA A 506 -6.81 13.20 -1.77
C ALA A 506 -5.31 13.24 -2.10
N PHE A 507 -4.84 12.43 -3.06
CA PHE A 507 -3.43 12.46 -3.48
C PHE A 507 -3.07 13.74 -4.21
N HIS A 508 -3.98 14.29 -5.03
CA HIS A 508 -3.77 15.59 -5.66
C HIS A 508 -3.51 16.69 -4.61
N SER A 509 -4.37 16.75 -3.60
CA SER A 509 -4.24 17.71 -2.50
C SER A 509 -2.94 17.51 -1.71
N ILE A 510 -2.55 16.27 -1.42
CA ILE A 510 -1.29 15.94 -0.74
C ILE A 510 -0.08 16.37 -1.58
N TYR A 511 -0.08 16.16 -2.88
CA TYR A 511 1.02 16.57 -3.76
C TYR A 511 1.19 18.10 -3.74
N LEU A 512 0.08 18.84 -3.83
CA LEU A 512 0.10 20.30 -3.76
C LEU A 512 0.62 20.77 -2.39
N GLU A 513 0.15 20.15 -1.30
CA GLU A 513 0.61 20.44 0.06
C GLU A 513 2.12 20.27 0.21
N ILE A 514 2.66 19.12 -0.25
CA ILE A 514 4.10 18.82 -0.12
C ILE A 514 4.93 19.80 -0.94
N VAL A 515 4.59 20.03 -2.21
CA VAL A 515 5.36 20.93 -3.07
C VAL A 515 5.30 22.37 -2.58
N SER A 516 4.19 22.79 -1.97
CA SER A 516 4.08 24.13 -1.40
C SER A 516 4.94 24.33 -0.14
N ARG A 517 5.07 23.29 0.69
CA ARG A 517 5.84 23.34 1.95
C ARG A 517 7.33 23.08 1.75
N ALA A 518 7.67 22.18 0.84
CA ALA A 518 9.03 21.73 0.57
C ALA A 518 9.36 21.82 -0.94
N PRO A 519 9.39 23.03 -1.52
CA PRO A 519 9.70 23.19 -2.93
C PRO A 519 11.14 22.79 -3.20
N VAL A 520 11.37 22.03 -4.28
CA VAL A 520 12.72 21.67 -4.73
C VAL A 520 13.43 22.95 -5.19
N ARG A 521 14.51 23.30 -4.53
CA ARG A 521 15.37 24.43 -4.92
C ARG A 521 16.24 24.00 -6.09
N ARG A 522 15.85 24.38 -7.29
CA ARG A 522 16.68 24.22 -8.49
C ARG A 522 17.35 25.54 -8.80
N VAL A 523 18.66 25.50 -8.92
CA VAL A 523 19.42 26.61 -9.46
C VAL A 523 19.29 26.53 -10.98
N VAL A 524 18.49 27.43 -11.56
CA VAL A 524 18.42 27.59 -13.03
C VAL A 524 19.59 28.48 -13.41
N LEU A 525 20.48 27.95 -14.25
CA LEU A 525 21.62 28.71 -14.77
C LEU A 525 21.24 29.40 -16.09
N ASP A 526 21.77 30.56 -16.32
CA ASP A 526 21.70 31.23 -17.61
C ASP A 526 22.70 30.64 -18.64
N ALA A 527 22.74 31.18 -19.83
CA ALA A 527 23.65 30.74 -20.88
C ALA A 527 25.15 30.95 -20.54
N ALA A 528 25.45 31.75 -19.51
CA ALA A 528 26.80 31.98 -18.99
C ALA A 528 27.15 31.07 -17.83
N GLY A 529 26.19 30.21 -17.35
CA GLY A 529 26.36 29.34 -16.20
C GLY A 529 26.13 30.02 -14.85
N GLU A 530 25.60 31.25 -14.84
CA GLU A 530 25.30 31.98 -13.61
C GLU A 530 23.88 31.70 -13.13
N PRO A 531 23.65 31.59 -11.78
CA PRO A 531 22.33 31.35 -11.23
C PRO A 531 21.33 32.43 -11.59
N LEU A 532 20.21 32.06 -12.20
CA LEU A 532 19.07 32.96 -12.45
C LEU A 532 18.18 32.99 -11.19
N PRO A 533 18.26 34.04 -10.37
CA PRO A 533 17.35 34.17 -9.22
C PRO A 533 15.93 34.38 -9.75
N PHE A 534 14.98 33.62 -9.18
CA PHE A 534 13.54 33.71 -9.52
C PHE A 534 13.15 33.36 -10.95
N ALA A 535 13.97 32.58 -11.68
CA ALA A 535 13.71 32.22 -13.07
C ALA A 535 12.40 31.45 -13.29
N VAL A 536 11.91 30.74 -12.27
CA VAL A 536 10.62 30.05 -12.29
C VAL A 536 9.86 30.33 -10.99
N PRO A 537 8.88 31.26 -10.99
CA PRO A 537 8.01 31.48 -9.84
C PRO A 537 7.27 30.20 -9.46
N ALA A 538 6.93 30.04 -8.18
CA ALA A 538 6.19 28.87 -7.68
C ALA A 538 4.87 28.65 -8.45
N GLU A 539 4.24 29.73 -8.89
CA GLU A 539 3.00 29.72 -9.67
C GLU A 539 3.13 29.04 -11.04
N ALA A 540 4.33 29.01 -11.62
CA ALA A 540 4.57 28.31 -12.89
C ALA A 540 4.44 26.78 -12.78
N ARG A 541 4.44 26.23 -11.54
CA ARG A 541 4.26 24.81 -11.24
C ARG A 541 2.83 24.43 -10.90
N VAL A 542 1.95 25.43 -10.74
CA VAL A 542 0.52 25.20 -10.50
C VAL A 542 -0.14 24.88 -11.85
N PRO A 543 -1.00 23.83 -11.95
CA PRO A 543 -1.69 23.53 -13.19
C PRO A 543 -2.39 24.76 -13.78
N VAL A 544 -2.24 24.96 -15.09
CA VAL A 544 -2.72 26.14 -15.84
C VAL A 544 -4.19 26.52 -15.56
N ARG A 545 -5.03 25.56 -15.13
CA ARG A 545 -6.42 25.83 -14.74
C ARG A 545 -6.58 26.77 -13.55
N TRP A 546 -5.57 26.92 -12.71
CA TRP A 546 -5.57 27.84 -11.58
C TRP A 546 -5.08 29.25 -11.93
N ALA A 547 -4.27 29.36 -12.99
CA ALA A 547 -3.75 30.62 -13.49
C ALA A 547 -4.62 31.27 -14.57
N ALA A 548 -5.58 30.55 -15.16
CA ALA A 548 -6.51 31.10 -16.12
C ALA A 548 -7.59 31.93 -15.41
N PRO A 549 -7.71 33.22 -15.61
CA PRO A 549 -8.84 33.98 -15.09
C PRO A 549 -10.12 33.39 -15.67
N ALA A 550 -11.11 33.10 -14.79
CA ALA A 550 -12.41 32.62 -15.22
C ALA A 550 -12.96 33.59 -16.30
N PRO A 551 -13.44 33.10 -17.46
CA PRO A 551 -13.99 33.95 -18.48
C PRO A 551 -15.20 34.70 -17.90
N GLY A 552 -15.08 36.03 -17.72
CA GLY A 552 -16.16 36.91 -17.27
C GLY A 552 -15.93 37.68 -15.96
N LEU A 553 -14.84 37.49 -15.25
CA LEU A 553 -14.51 38.36 -14.11
C LEU A 553 -13.54 39.46 -14.60
N ALA A 554 -14.09 40.60 -14.95
CA ALA A 554 -13.31 41.83 -15.10
C ALA A 554 -12.60 42.10 -13.77
N ALA A 555 -11.30 42.37 -13.83
CA ALA A 555 -10.43 42.66 -12.70
C ALA A 555 -11.06 43.74 -11.82
N ARG A 556 -11.64 43.34 -10.70
CA ARG A 556 -11.88 44.24 -9.57
C ARG A 556 -10.57 44.37 -8.82
N GLY A 557 -10.12 45.63 -8.71
CA GLY A 557 -8.83 46.00 -8.17
C GLY A 557 -8.46 45.26 -6.89
N GLY A 558 -7.25 44.73 -6.88
CA GLY A 558 -6.61 44.20 -5.67
C GLY A 558 -6.41 45.28 -4.62
N PRO A 559 -6.11 44.91 -3.37
CA PRO A 559 -5.91 45.85 -2.27
C PRO A 559 -4.83 46.89 -2.65
N GLY A 560 -5.05 48.16 -2.34
CA GLY A 560 -4.26 49.33 -2.78
C GLY A 560 -2.77 49.34 -2.38
N TRP A 561 -2.28 48.34 -1.67
CA TRP A 561 -0.85 48.19 -1.34
C TRP A 561 -0.09 47.32 -2.39
N ALA A 562 -0.79 46.64 -3.30
CA ALA A 562 -0.20 45.79 -4.34
C ALA A 562 -0.03 46.56 -5.69
N GLY A 563 -0.19 47.88 -5.69
CA GLY A 563 -0.18 48.74 -6.88
C GLY A 563 1.22 49.08 -7.35
N GLY A 564 1.86 48.18 -8.09
CA GLY A 564 2.77 48.55 -9.16
C GLY A 564 1.91 48.83 -10.38
N GLY A 565 1.83 50.15 -10.83
CA GLY A 565 0.99 50.57 -11.95
C GLY A 565 1.34 49.85 -13.25
N PRO A 566 0.38 49.76 -14.19
CA PRO A 566 0.60 49.08 -15.46
C PRO A 566 1.64 49.85 -16.29
N VAL A 567 2.71 49.16 -16.65
CA VAL A 567 3.63 49.64 -17.69
C VAL A 567 2.82 49.73 -18.97
N ARG A 568 2.60 50.95 -19.44
CA ARG A 568 2.01 51.24 -20.76
C ARG A 568 2.91 50.61 -21.83
N ALA A 569 2.41 49.60 -22.47
CA ALA A 569 2.99 49.15 -23.74
C ALA A 569 2.84 50.27 -24.75
N THR A 570 3.94 50.87 -25.17
CA THR A 570 4.01 51.78 -26.29
C THR A 570 3.80 50.96 -27.56
N THR A 571 2.66 51.19 -28.19
CA THR A 571 2.38 50.71 -29.56
C THR A 571 3.36 51.35 -30.53
N PRO A 572 4.00 50.59 -31.43
CA PRO A 572 4.79 51.19 -32.50
C PRO A 572 3.85 51.92 -33.50
N VAL A 573 4.14 53.19 -33.74
CA VAL A 573 3.51 54.00 -34.75
C VAL A 573 3.91 53.47 -36.13
N THR A 574 2.97 52.92 -36.86
CA THR A 574 3.14 52.64 -38.30
C THR A 574 3.15 53.94 -39.12
N ALA A 575 4.25 54.16 -39.80
CA ALA A 575 4.36 55.27 -40.80
C ALA A 575 3.46 54.97 -41.99
N PRO A 576 2.88 56.03 -42.65
CA PRO A 576 2.00 55.85 -43.80
C PRO A 576 2.79 55.53 -45.07
N GLU A 577 2.38 54.47 -45.75
CA GLU A 577 2.80 54.10 -47.09
C GLU A 577 2.37 55.18 -48.06
N ARG A 578 3.33 55.80 -48.79
CA ARG A 578 3.06 56.62 -49.95
C ARG A 578 2.87 55.77 -51.21
N ALA A 579 1.76 56.00 -51.87
CA ALA A 579 1.44 55.46 -53.17
C ALA A 579 2.47 55.85 -54.20
N ARG A 580 2.95 54.89 -54.99
CA ARG A 580 3.03 54.87 -56.44
C ARG A 580 3.28 53.43 -56.92
#